data_88047c8dd4151caa6140a51c26d780cc
#
_entry.id   88047c8dd4151caa6140a51c26d780cc
#
_cell.length_a   1.000
_cell.length_b   1.000
_cell.length_c   1.000
_cell.angle_alpha   90.00
_cell.angle_beta   90.00
_cell.angle_gamma   90.00
#
_symmetry.space_group_name_H-M   'P 1'
#
loop_
_entity.id
_entity.type
_entity.pdbx_description
1 polymer ?
#
loop_
_entity_poly.entity_id
_entity_poly.type
_entity_poly.pdbx_seq_one_letter_code
_entity_poly.pdbx_strand_id
1 'polypeptide(L)'
;MKWYCTVCGYVYEGPEAPEACPVCKAPKEKFKQMDEEASFATVHEVGVAQGVSEDXXXXFEGECSEVGMYLAMARVADREGYPEVSAAFTKYAFEEAEHAAKFAELLGEVLTDSTKKNLQMRVDAETGACEGKFDLAKRAKAQNLDAIHDTVHEMAKDEARHGAGFRGLLNRYFK
;
A
#
# COMPACT_ATOMS: atom_id res chain seq x y z
N MET A 1 18.31 -17.47 -25.97
CA MET A 1 17.55 -16.23 -25.67
C MET A 1 16.41 -16.58 -24.73
N LYS A 2 16.03 -15.62 -23.86
CA LYS A 2 14.88 -15.81 -22.97
C LYS A 2 13.73 -14.96 -23.46
N TRP A 3 12.52 -15.48 -23.35
CA TRP A 3 11.28 -14.83 -23.80
C TRP A 3 10.29 -14.90 -22.65
N TYR A 4 9.57 -13.83 -22.36
CA TYR A 4 8.52 -13.86 -21.35
C TYR A 4 7.17 -13.59 -21.95
N CYS A 5 6.17 -14.29 -21.46
CA CYS A 5 4.78 -14.12 -21.88
C CYS A 5 4.19 -12.89 -21.18
N THR A 6 3.75 -11.90 -21.96
CA THR A 6 3.20 -10.64 -21.40
C THR A 6 1.80 -10.83 -20.77
N VAL A 7 1.22 -12.03 -20.86
CA VAL A 7 -0.09 -12.32 -20.29
C VAL A 7 0.03 -12.95 -18.89
N CYS A 8 0.99 -13.88 -18.70
CA CYS A 8 1.08 -14.64 -17.45
C CYS A 8 2.49 -14.67 -16.84
N GLY A 9 3.45 -13.98 -17.44
CA GLY A 9 4.82 -13.91 -16.93
C GLY A 9 5.68 -15.16 -17.16
N TYR A 10 5.16 -16.24 -17.79
CA TYR A 10 5.93 -17.46 -18.01
C TYR A 10 7.17 -17.15 -18.85
N VAL A 11 8.34 -17.64 -18.40
CA VAL A 11 9.61 -17.45 -19.12
C VAL A 11 9.97 -18.73 -19.86
N TYR A 12 10.30 -18.57 -21.15
CA TYR A 12 10.70 -19.65 -22.05
C TYR A 12 12.14 -19.42 -22.52
N GLU A 13 12.95 -20.44 -22.56
CA GLU A 13 14.32 -20.40 -23.05
C GLU A 13 14.42 -21.12 -24.38
N GLY A 14 14.79 -20.39 -25.44
CA GLY A 14 14.89 -20.96 -26.79
C GLY A 14 15.37 -19.92 -27.81
N PRO A 15 15.65 -20.35 -29.06
CA PRO A 15 16.13 -19.42 -30.07
C PRO A 15 15.08 -18.41 -30.54
N GLU A 16 13.78 -18.77 -30.40
CA GLU A 16 12.67 -17.87 -30.71
C GLU A 16 11.50 -18.16 -29.74
N ALA A 17 10.53 -17.26 -29.71
CA ALA A 17 9.34 -17.41 -28.87
C ALA A 17 8.52 -18.64 -29.28
N PRO A 18 7.96 -19.38 -28.33
CA PRO A 18 7.13 -20.56 -28.68
C PRO A 18 5.82 -20.14 -29.33
N GLU A 19 5.24 -21.01 -30.17
CA GLU A 19 4.00 -20.71 -30.92
C GLU A 19 2.82 -20.41 -30.00
N ALA A 20 2.81 -20.96 -28.79
CA ALA A 20 1.79 -20.67 -27.78
C ALA A 20 2.39 -20.91 -26.39
N CYS A 21 1.94 -20.09 -25.44
CA CYS A 21 2.38 -20.22 -24.06
C CYS A 21 1.90 -21.55 -23.46
N PRO A 22 2.79 -22.38 -22.89
CA PRO A 22 2.36 -23.65 -22.30
C PRO A 22 1.46 -23.47 -21.08
N VAL A 23 1.52 -22.32 -20.42
CA VAL A 23 0.75 -22.03 -19.21
C VAL A 23 -0.63 -21.44 -19.54
N CYS A 24 -0.68 -20.30 -20.24
CA CYS A 24 -1.94 -19.58 -20.45
C CYS A 24 -2.48 -19.66 -21.89
N LYS A 25 -1.77 -20.38 -22.78
CA LYS A 25 -2.14 -20.58 -24.18
C LYS A 25 -2.13 -19.30 -25.04
N ALA A 26 -1.61 -18.20 -24.50
CA ALA A 26 -1.44 -16.96 -25.28
C ALA A 26 -0.56 -17.22 -26.51
N PRO A 27 -0.89 -16.63 -27.67
CA PRO A 27 -0.14 -16.88 -28.91
C PRO A 27 1.25 -16.20 -28.88
N LYS A 28 2.11 -16.60 -29.82
CA LYS A 28 3.51 -16.17 -29.96
C LYS A 28 3.69 -14.64 -29.86
N GLU A 29 2.78 -13.88 -30.41
CA GLU A 29 2.81 -12.40 -30.44
C GLU A 29 2.75 -11.78 -29.04
N LYS A 30 2.38 -12.58 -28.03
CA LYS A 30 2.34 -12.14 -26.64
C LYS A 30 3.66 -12.44 -25.90
N PHE A 31 4.69 -12.88 -26.59
CA PHE A 31 6.01 -13.04 -26.02
C PHE A 31 6.90 -11.86 -26.41
N LYS A 32 7.67 -11.40 -25.43
CA LYS A 32 8.73 -10.40 -25.65
C LYS A 32 10.07 -11.01 -25.26
N GLN A 33 11.10 -10.64 -26.01
CA GLN A 33 12.45 -11.08 -25.69
C GLN A 33 12.93 -10.35 -24.42
N MET A 34 13.56 -11.11 -23.55
CA MET A 34 14.18 -10.53 -22.35
C MET A 34 15.58 -10.05 -22.70
N ASP A 35 15.89 -8.81 -22.35
CA ASP A 35 17.26 -8.30 -22.48
C ASP A 35 18.16 -9.07 -21.46
N GLU A 36 19.35 -9.44 -21.89
CA GLU A 36 20.26 -10.22 -21.04
C GLU A 36 20.68 -9.48 -19.77
N GLU A 37 20.53 -8.15 -19.76
CA GLU A 37 20.84 -7.30 -18.59
C GLU A 37 19.62 -7.08 -17.66
N ALA A 38 18.43 -7.50 -18.07
CA ALA A 38 17.23 -7.35 -17.25
C ALA A 38 17.25 -8.39 -16.12
N SER A 39 17.60 -7.97 -14.92
CA SER A 39 17.48 -8.83 -13.75
C SER A 39 16.02 -8.76 -13.27
N PHE A 40 15.34 -9.91 -13.34
CA PHE A 40 13.99 -10.02 -12.77
C PHE A 40 14.12 -10.37 -11.30
N ALA A 41 13.40 -9.65 -10.46
CA ALA A 41 13.35 -9.96 -9.05
C ALA A 41 12.78 -11.39 -8.88
N THR A 42 13.54 -12.26 -8.30
CA THR A 42 13.13 -13.65 -8.05
C THR A 42 12.68 -13.86 -6.60
N VAL A 43 12.87 -12.85 -5.77
CA VAL A 43 12.45 -12.83 -4.37
C VAL A 43 11.72 -11.54 -4.07
N HIS A 44 10.85 -11.58 -3.08
CA HIS A 44 10.12 -10.41 -2.60
C HIS A 44 11.05 -9.61 -1.69
N GLU A 45 11.48 -8.45 -2.15
CA GLU A 45 12.40 -7.55 -1.42
C GLU A 45 11.94 -6.09 -1.60
N VAL A 46 12.41 -5.23 -0.72
CA VAL A 46 12.06 -3.80 -0.79
C VAL A 46 12.69 -3.17 -2.05
N GLY A 47 11.84 -2.57 -2.87
CA GLY A 47 12.28 -1.78 -4.02
C GLY A 47 12.62 -2.56 -5.28
N VAL A 48 12.01 -3.72 -5.48
CA VAL A 48 12.31 -4.57 -6.67
C VAL A 48 11.32 -4.38 -7.84
N ALA A 49 10.37 -3.45 -7.75
CA ALA A 49 9.33 -3.25 -8.77
C ALA A 49 9.81 -2.49 -10.00
N GLN A 50 10.89 -2.96 -10.61
CA GLN A 50 11.49 -2.33 -11.80
C GLN A 50 10.66 -2.67 -13.05
N GLY A 51 10.35 -1.65 -13.84
CA GLY A 51 9.62 -1.81 -15.10
C GLY A 51 8.11 -1.90 -14.96
N VAL A 52 7.58 -1.98 -13.74
CA VAL A 52 6.12 -2.03 -13.47
C VAL A 52 5.75 -1.09 -12.31
N SER A 53 6.62 -0.16 -11.97
CA SER A 53 6.42 0.70 -10.78
C SER A 53 5.18 1.59 -10.88
N GLU A 54 4.84 2.08 -12.05
CA GLU A 54 3.64 2.90 -12.24
C GLU A 54 2.36 2.10 -12.00
N ASP A 55 2.35 0.89 -12.47
CA ASP A 55 1.24 -0.04 -12.24
C ASP A 55 1.10 -0.41 -10.76
N UNK A 56 2.18 -0.60 -10.19
CA UNK A 56 2.19 -0.93 -8.83
C UNK A 56 1.79 0.22 -7.99
N UNK A 57 1.95 1.34 -8.39
CA UNK A 57 1.53 2.48 -7.74
C UNK A 57 0.04 2.61 -7.73
N UNK A 58 -0.50 2.35 -8.59
CA UNK A 58 -1.86 2.42 -8.74
C UNK A 58 -2.57 1.40 -7.93
N UNK A 59 -2.03 0.34 -7.83
CA UNK A 59 -2.47 -0.67 -7.04
C UNK A 59 -2.38 -0.36 -5.58
N PHE A 60 -1.21 0.04 -5.21
CA PHE A 60 -0.97 0.44 -3.81
C PHE A 60 -2.00 1.45 -3.31
N GLU A 61 -2.19 2.52 -4.06
CA GLU A 61 -3.16 3.56 -3.69
C GLU A 61 -4.60 3.03 -3.62
N GLY A 62 -4.95 2.18 -4.55
CA GLY A 62 -6.26 1.54 -4.58
C GLY A 62 -6.50 0.71 -3.32
N GLU A 63 -5.57 -0.17 -3.02
CA GLU A 63 -5.65 -1.04 -1.83
C GLU A 63 -5.74 -0.21 -0.54
N CYS A 64 -4.91 0.82 -0.42
CA CYS A 64 -4.97 1.73 0.74
C CYS A 64 -6.35 2.38 0.89
N SER A 65 -6.96 2.80 -0.22
CA SER A 65 -8.30 3.43 -0.22
C SER A 65 -9.36 2.41 0.18
N GLU A 66 -9.25 1.17 -0.31
CA GLU A 66 -10.23 0.11 -0.01
C GLU A 66 -10.22 -0.28 1.46
N VAL A 67 -9.08 -0.24 2.15
CA VAL A 67 -9.02 -0.46 3.61
C VAL A 67 -10.00 0.49 4.33
N GLY A 68 -9.86 1.79 4.08
CA GLY A 68 -10.71 2.81 4.74
C GLY A 68 -12.18 2.69 4.32
N MET A 69 -12.39 2.48 3.03
CA MET A 69 -13.73 2.36 2.46
C MET A 69 -14.49 1.16 3.05
N TYR A 70 -13.87 -0.03 3.09
CA TYR A 70 -14.52 -1.23 3.61
C TYR A 70 -14.79 -1.11 5.11
N LEU A 71 -13.87 -0.52 5.89
CA LEU A 71 -14.12 -0.30 7.32
C LEU A 71 -15.29 0.67 7.53
N ALA A 72 -15.44 1.69 6.68
CA ALA A 72 -16.58 2.60 6.75
C ALA A 72 -17.89 1.89 6.36
N MET A 73 -17.85 1.05 5.32
CA MET A 73 -19.02 0.25 4.90
C MET A 73 -19.42 -0.76 5.99
N ALA A 74 -18.44 -1.33 6.70
CA ALA A 74 -18.73 -2.24 7.83
C ALA A 74 -19.54 -1.52 8.92
N ARG A 75 -19.17 -0.26 9.23
CA ARG A 75 -19.92 0.55 10.22
C ARG A 75 -21.34 0.86 9.76
N VAL A 76 -21.55 1.08 8.45
CA VAL A 76 -22.91 1.26 7.90
C VAL A 76 -23.71 -0.01 8.04
N ALA A 77 -23.13 -1.16 7.66
CA ALA A 77 -23.81 -2.47 7.77
C ALA A 77 -24.21 -2.79 9.23
N ASP A 78 -23.33 -2.46 10.19
CA ASP A 78 -23.65 -2.64 11.61
C ASP A 78 -24.87 -1.81 12.04
N ARG A 79 -24.88 -0.53 11.64
CA ARG A 79 -26.01 0.37 11.99
C ARG A 79 -27.32 -0.07 11.35
N GLU A 80 -27.24 -0.71 10.18
CA GLU A 80 -28.43 -1.24 9.48
C GLU A 80 -28.85 -2.62 9.98
N GLY A 81 -28.05 -3.27 10.84
CA GLY A 81 -28.38 -4.57 11.41
C GLY A 81 -27.95 -5.77 10.57
N TYR A 82 -26.88 -5.62 9.77
CA TYR A 82 -26.33 -6.68 8.93
C TYR A 82 -24.96 -7.13 9.44
N PRO A 83 -24.88 -7.82 10.58
CA PRO A 83 -23.58 -8.15 11.19
C PRO A 83 -22.69 -9.06 10.33
N GLU A 84 -23.28 -9.95 9.53
CA GLU A 84 -22.49 -10.81 8.62
C GLU A 84 -21.83 -10.00 7.51
N VAL A 85 -22.53 -8.97 6.99
CA VAL A 85 -21.99 -8.06 5.98
C VAL A 85 -20.88 -7.21 6.59
N SER A 86 -21.11 -6.69 7.81
CA SER A 86 -20.07 -5.93 8.54
C SER A 86 -18.81 -6.76 8.76
N ALA A 87 -18.98 -8.02 9.19
CA ALA A 87 -17.85 -8.93 9.41
C ALA A 87 -17.08 -9.19 8.10
N ALA A 88 -17.80 -9.38 6.98
CA ALA A 88 -17.17 -9.60 5.68
C ALA A 88 -16.36 -8.36 5.25
N PHE A 89 -16.95 -7.16 5.31
CA PHE A 89 -16.23 -5.92 4.99
C PHE A 89 -14.98 -5.74 5.87
N THR A 90 -15.12 -5.99 7.18
CA THR A 90 -13.98 -5.87 8.10
C THR A 90 -12.86 -6.84 7.73
N LYS A 91 -13.22 -8.10 7.44
CA LYS A 91 -12.25 -9.12 7.04
C LYS A 91 -11.50 -8.70 5.77
N TYR A 92 -12.26 -8.29 4.74
CA TYR A 92 -11.65 -7.93 3.46
C TYR A 92 -10.79 -6.68 3.58
N ALA A 93 -11.17 -5.70 4.42
CA ALA A 93 -10.32 -4.53 4.69
C ALA A 93 -8.91 -4.93 5.15
N PHE A 94 -8.81 -5.97 6.01
CA PHE A 94 -7.50 -6.45 6.45
C PHE A 94 -6.76 -7.24 5.37
N GLU A 95 -7.47 -7.89 4.45
CA GLU A 95 -6.85 -8.52 3.28
C GLU A 95 -6.28 -7.46 2.32
N GLU A 96 -7.03 -6.36 2.09
CA GLU A 96 -6.52 -5.25 1.27
C GLU A 96 -5.32 -4.55 1.93
N ALA A 97 -5.30 -4.48 3.27
CA ALA A 97 -4.13 -3.94 3.99
C ALA A 97 -2.87 -4.80 3.74
N GLU A 98 -3.03 -6.13 3.67
CA GLU A 98 -1.94 -7.04 3.31
C GLU A 98 -1.47 -6.84 1.85
N HIS A 99 -2.42 -6.64 0.93
CA HIS A 99 -2.08 -6.34 -0.47
C HIS A 99 -1.30 -5.02 -0.56
N ALA A 100 -1.80 -3.98 0.10
CA ALA A 100 -1.13 -2.68 0.14
C ALA A 100 0.30 -2.80 0.72
N ALA A 101 0.47 -3.58 1.80
CA ALA A 101 1.78 -3.78 2.41
C ALA A 101 2.77 -4.43 1.43
N LYS A 102 2.32 -5.45 0.69
CA LYS A 102 3.15 -6.13 -0.31
C LYS A 102 3.54 -5.19 -1.46
N PHE A 103 2.59 -4.42 -1.97
CA PHE A 103 2.89 -3.42 -3.01
C PHE A 103 3.87 -2.35 -2.49
N ALA A 104 3.67 -1.89 -1.25
CA ALA A 104 4.58 -0.90 -0.63
C ALA A 104 6.02 -1.43 -0.56
N GLU A 105 6.19 -2.70 -0.16
CA GLU A 105 7.51 -3.34 -0.12
C GLU A 105 8.13 -3.41 -1.51
N LEU A 106 7.39 -3.94 -2.48
CA LEU A 106 7.90 -4.09 -3.85
C LEU A 106 8.31 -2.74 -4.46
N LEU A 107 7.56 -1.68 -4.18
CA LEU A 107 7.86 -0.33 -4.66
C LEU A 107 9.07 0.28 -3.95
N GLY A 108 9.17 0.13 -2.64
CA GLY A 108 10.26 0.71 -1.85
C GLY A 108 10.24 2.24 -1.79
N GLU A 109 9.07 2.86 -2.01
CA GLU A 109 8.94 4.33 -2.04
C GLU A 109 8.51 4.90 -0.69
N VAL A 110 7.60 4.21 0.01
CA VAL A 110 7.05 4.68 1.29
C VAL A 110 7.73 4.05 2.49
N LEU A 111 8.64 3.12 2.24
CA LEU A 111 9.45 2.47 3.29
C LEU A 111 10.83 2.14 2.74
N THR A 112 11.74 1.79 3.65
CA THR A 112 13.09 1.34 3.31
C THR A 112 13.34 -0.01 3.99
N ASP A 113 14.44 -0.65 3.65
CA ASP A 113 14.92 -1.87 4.30
C ASP A 113 15.49 -1.64 5.71
N SER A 114 15.40 -0.41 6.22
CA SER A 114 15.98 -0.02 7.52
C SER A 114 14.89 0.42 8.50
N THR A 115 14.67 -0.37 9.56
CA THR A 115 13.74 -0.02 10.63
C THR A 115 14.05 1.36 11.22
N LYS A 116 15.35 1.70 11.38
CA LYS A 116 15.76 3.01 11.90
C LYS A 116 15.25 4.15 11.00
N LYS A 117 15.48 4.02 9.69
CA LYS A 117 15.03 5.04 8.72
C LYS A 117 13.50 5.12 8.69
N ASN A 118 12.82 3.97 8.69
CA ASN A 118 11.35 3.93 8.67
C ASN A 118 10.77 4.62 9.91
N LEU A 119 11.34 4.38 11.09
CA LEU A 119 10.91 5.06 12.33
C LEU A 119 11.11 6.58 12.22
N GLN A 120 12.26 7.03 11.70
CA GLN A 120 12.52 8.47 11.55
C GLN A 120 11.52 9.12 10.60
N MET A 121 11.27 8.48 9.44
CA MET A 121 10.29 8.95 8.48
C MET A 121 8.90 9.08 9.10
N ARG A 122 8.50 8.09 9.92
CA ARG A 122 7.19 8.15 10.57
C ARG A 122 7.11 9.26 11.62
N VAL A 123 8.17 9.45 12.44
CA VAL A 123 8.21 10.55 13.41
C VAL A 123 7.93 11.90 12.71
N ASP A 124 8.59 12.12 11.57
CA ASP A 124 8.46 13.39 10.83
C ASP A 124 7.07 13.51 10.20
N ALA A 125 6.56 12.44 9.59
CA ALA A 125 5.25 12.43 8.94
C ALA A 125 4.10 12.61 9.94
N GLU A 126 4.17 11.96 11.11
CA GLU A 126 3.11 12.10 12.15
C GLU A 126 3.05 13.53 12.68
N THR A 127 4.22 14.19 12.76
CA THR A 127 4.26 15.60 13.18
C THR A 127 3.48 16.48 12.19
N GLY A 128 3.75 16.33 10.90
CA GLY A 128 3.02 17.08 9.86
C GLY A 128 1.53 16.73 9.81
N ALA A 129 1.20 15.44 9.96
CA ALA A 129 -0.20 14.98 9.97
C ALA A 129 -0.97 15.59 11.16
N CYS A 130 -0.33 15.65 12.33
CA CYS A 130 -0.91 16.26 13.52
C CYS A 130 -1.21 17.76 13.27
N GLU A 131 -0.23 18.50 12.76
CA GLU A 131 -0.39 19.93 12.45
C GLU A 131 -1.50 20.18 11.45
N GLY A 132 -1.52 19.43 10.35
CA GLY A 132 -2.54 19.56 9.31
C GLY A 132 -3.95 19.27 9.81
N LYS A 133 -4.09 18.22 10.63
CA LYS A 133 -5.39 17.86 11.22
C LYS A 133 -5.86 18.93 12.23
N PHE A 134 -4.95 19.45 13.07
CA PHE A 134 -5.32 20.56 13.98
C PHE A 134 -5.80 21.79 13.22
N ASP A 135 -5.14 22.12 12.11
CA ASP A 135 -5.54 23.26 11.28
C ASP A 135 -6.94 23.05 10.66
N LEU A 136 -7.17 21.84 10.15
CA LEU A 136 -8.51 21.49 9.61
C LEU A 136 -9.57 21.57 10.71
N ALA A 137 -9.28 21.05 11.91
CA ALA A 137 -10.21 21.09 13.04
C ALA A 137 -10.57 22.56 13.39
N LYS A 138 -9.58 23.47 13.45
CA LYS A 138 -9.82 24.89 13.70
C LYS A 138 -10.75 25.51 12.65
N ARG A 139 -10.51 25.21 11.37
CA ARG A 139 -11.36 25.74 10.28
C ARG A 139 -12.77 25.17 10.35
N ALA A 140 -12.93 23.90 10.72
CA ALA A 140 -14.25 23.28 10.92
C ALA A 140 -15.00 23.96 12.07
N LYS A 141 -14.32 24.22 13.20
CA LYS A 141 -14.93 24.91 14.35
C LYS A 141 -15.39 26.31 13.98
N ALA A 142 -14.58 27.05 13.24
CA ALA A 142 -14.92 28.40 12.80
C ALA A 142 -16.18 28.44 11.90
N GLN A 143 -16.54 27.32 11.29
CA GLN A 143 -17.70 27.16 10.43
C GLN A 143 -18.88 26.48 11.13
N ASN A 144 -18.78 26.22 12.45
CA ASN A 144 -19.79 25.53 13.26
C ASN A 144 -20.02 24.07 12.79
N LEU A 145 -18.99 23.41 12.24
CA LEU A 145 -19.02 22.01 11.80
C LEU A 145 -18.48 21.14 12.94
N ASP A 146 -19.21 21.09 14.06
CA ASP A 146 -18.72 20.49 15.31
C ASP A 146 -18.39 19.00 15.16
N ALA A 147 -19.21 18.23 14.45
CA ALA A 147 -18.94 16.78 14.24
C ALA A 147 -17.63 16.57 13.48
N ILE A 148 -17.33 17.42 12.49
CA ILE A 148 -16.07 17.35 11.74
C ILE A 148 -14.91 17.78 12.65
N HIS A 149 -15.09 18.90 13.37
CA HIS A 149 -14.08 19.37 14.33
C HIS A 149 -13.70 18.28 15.32
N ASP A 150 -14.69 17.68 15.98
CA ASP A 150 -14.44 16.68 17.03
C ASP A 150 -13.71 15.46 16.48
N THR A 151 -14.17 14.96 15.33
CA THR A 151 -13.55 13.80 14.66
C THR A 151 -12.10 14.08 14.32
N VAL A 152 -11.82 15.19 13.63
CA VAL A 152 -10.47 15.51 13.13
C VAL A 152 -9.54 15.89 14.30
N HIS A 153 -10.08 16.57 15.33
CA HIS A 153 -9.31 16.94 16.51
C HIS A 153 -8.83 15.71 17.28
N GLU A 154 -9.67 14.66 17.42
CA GLU A 154 -9.24 13.42 18.05
C GLU A 154 -8.18 12.71 17.20
N MET A 155 -8.35 12.67 15.87
CA MET A 155 -7.33 12.13 14.96
C MET A 155 -5.99 12.86 15.13
N ALA A 156 -6.00 14.20 15.27
CA ALA A 156 -4.76 14.97 15.50
C ALA A 156 -4.03 14.54 16.77
N LYS A 157 -4.79 14.23 17.84
CA LYS A 157 -4.21 13.72 19.10
C LYS A 157 -3.60 12.32 18.89
N ASP A 158 -4.24 11.49 18.06
CA ASP A 158 -3.70 10.17 17.73
C ASP A 158 -2.36 10.31 16.99
N GLU A 159 -2.26 11.23 16.00
CA GLU A 159 -1.00 11.45 15.29
C GLU A 159 0.11 11.92 16.24
N ALA A 160 -0.23 12.80 17.19
CA ALA A 160 0.75 13.23 18.22
C ALA A 160 1.23 12.04 19.06
N ARG A 161 0.31 11.14 19.43
CA ARG A 161 0.63 9.92 20.19
C ARG A 161 1.48 8.95 19.37
N HIS A 162 1.15 8.78 18.06
CA HIS A 162 1.92 7.93 17.15
C HIS A 162 3.35 8.46 17.01
N GLY A 163 3.51 9.76 16.77
CA GLY A 163 4.83 10.39 16.65
C GLY A 163 5.67 10.23 17.92
N ALA A 164 5.05 10.44 19.09
CA ALA A 164 5.73 10.24 20.37
C ALA A 164 6.14 8.77 20.56
N GLY A 165 5.28 7.83 20.18
CA GLY A 165 5.56 6.40 20.25
C GLY A 165 6.74 6.01 19.37
N PHE A 166 6.73 6.43 18.09
CA PHE A 166 7.82 6.13 17.15
C PHE A 166 9.14 6.75 17.63
N ARG A 167 9.11 8.00 18.13
CA ARG A 167 10.29 8.66 18.68
C ARG A 167 10.85 7.90 19.90
N GLY A 168 9.97 7.41 20.78
CA GLY A 168 10.36 6.59 21.92
C GLY A 168 11.09 5.32 21.50
N LEU A 169 10.56 4.62 20.48
CA LEU A 169 11.18 3.42 19.93
C LEU A 169 12.52 3.73 19.26
N LEU A 170 12.57 4.80 18.46
CA LEU A 170 13.81 5.23 17.79
C LEU A 170 14.91 5.49 18.82
N ASN A 171 14.60 6.23 19.90
CA ASN A 171 15.56 6.55 20.95
C ASN A 171 15.98 5.31 21.76
N ARG A 172 15.08 4.34 21.92
CA ARG A 172 15.35 3.12 22.67
C ARG A 172 16.31 2.18 21.93
N TYR A 173 16.09 1.98 20.64
CA TYR A 173 16.79 0.95 19.88
C TYR A 173 17.92 1.45 19.01
N PHE A 174 17.95 2.74 18.67
CA PHE A 174 18.88 3.27 17.65
C PHE A 174 19.62 4.53 18.13
N LYS A 175 20.21 4.45 19.32
CA LYS A 175 21.05 5.52 19.89
C LYS A 175 22.29 5.80 19.03
#